data_6e8f1cba21e25260fdac482dff8d7b52
#
_entry.id   6e8f1cba21e25260fdac482dff8d7b52
#
_cell.length_a   1.000
_cell.length_b   1.000
_cell.length_c   1.000
_cell.angle_alpha   90.00
_cell.angle_beta   90.00
_cell.angle_gamma   90.00
#
_symmetry.space_group_name_H-M   'P 1'
#
loop_
_entity.id
_entity.type
_entity.pdbx_description
1 polymer ?
#
loop_
_entity_poly.entity_id
_entity_poly.type
_entity_poly.pdbx_seq_one_letter_code
_entity_poly.pdbx_strand_id
1 'polypeptide(L)'
;MRSYKRYTRRKRLLKQIAVVALVFILGFVLLRAVSYMAIQGEIPMINSFNLFRREADTSFGWNLILVNDDYCVPRNYEVELTELSNGEKVDSRIYPQLQQMFDDARAEGLELFVREGYRTTQDQKDIMNERIQQYQDEGYSRGEAKKLAK
;
A
#
# COMPACT_ATOMS: atom_id res chain seq x y z
N MET A 1 45.38 36.42 -35.56
CA MET A 1 45.36 35.54 -34.35
C MET A 1 44.19 35.73 -33.39
N ARG A 2 43.65 36.97 -33.16
CA ARG A 2 42.54 37.23 -32.22
C ARG A 2 41.17 36.63 -32.65
N SER A 3 40.89 36.52 -33.94
CA SER A 3 39.63 35.99 -34.47
C SER A 3 39.45 34.50 -34.28
N TYR A 4 40.51 33.69 -34.44
CA TYR A 4 40.48 32.25 -34.29
C TYR A 4 40.19 31.81 -32.81
N LYS A 5 40.77 32.54 -31.82
CA LYS A 5 40.51 32.26 -30.40
C LYS A 5 39.05 32.58 -30.01
N ARG A 6 38.39 33.57 -30.62
CA ARG A 6 37.00 33.87 -30.38
C ARG A 6 36.06 32.77 -30.95
N TYR A 7 36.39 32.24 -32.11
CA TYR A 7 35.61 31.18 -32.75
C TYR A 7 35.65 29.88 -31.94
N THR A 8 36.82 29.46 -31.49
CA THR A 8 36.96 28.25 -30.65
C THR A 8 36.27 28.39 -29.29
N ARG A 9 36.28 29.59 -28.70
CA ARG A 9 35.60 29.89 -27.44
C ARG A 9 34.07 29.83 -27.58
N ARG A 10 33.53 30.35 -28.66
CA ARG A 10 32.10 30.26 -29.01
C ARG A 10 31.65 28.82 -29.24
N LYS A 11 32.44 28.02 -29.95
CA LYS A 11 32.12 26.58 -30.14
C LYS A 11 32.12 25.80 -28.84
N ARG A 12 33.03 26.08 -27.92
CA ARG A 12 33.06 25.43 -26.59
C ARG A 12 31.82 25.86 -25.75
N LEU A 13 31.49 27.14 -25.77
CA LEU A 13 30.31 27.67 -25.06
C LEU A 13 29.01 27.06 -25.59
N LEU A 14 28.87 26.97 -26.92
CA LEU A 14 27.70 26.32 -27.54
C LEU A 14 27.58 24.85 -27.17
N LYS A 15 28.72 24.11 -27.13
CA LYS A 15 28.72 22.72 -26.67
C LYS A 15 28.31 22.59 -25.20
N GLN A 16 28.78 23.47 -24.33
CA GLN A 16 28.40 23.46 -22.92
C GLN A 16 26.91 23.78 -22.73
N ILE A 17 26.38 24.78 -23.46
CA ILE A 17 24.96 25.11 -23.44
C ILE A 17 24.13 23.93 -23.95
N ALA A 18 24.56 23.28 -25.03
CA ALA A 18 23.87 22.10 -25.58
C ALA A 18 23.83 20.93 -24.57
N VAL A 19 24.94 20.67 -23.87
CA VAL A 19 25.00 19.62 -22.82
C VAL A 19 24.07 19.96 -21.66
N VAL A 20 24.09 21.21 -21.19
CA VAL A 20 23.19 21.65 -20.11
C VAL A 20 21.73 21.53 -20.55
N ALA A 21 21.38 22.00 -21.75
CA ALA A 21 20.04 21.84 -22.30
C ALA A 21 19.60 20.37 -22.40
N LEU A 22 20.50 19.49 -22.84
CA LEU A 22 20.23 18.04 -22.92
C LEU A 22 19.92 17.46 -21.54
N VAL A 23 20.69 17.84 -20.52
CA VAL A 23 20.46 17.38 -19.13
C VAL A 23 19.10 17.84 -18.61
N PHE A 24 18.73 19.10 -18.89
CA PHE A 24 17.41 19.62 -18.51
C PHE A 24 16.26 18.92 -19.26
N ILE A 25 16.43 18.62 -20.55
CA ILE A 25 15.42 17.90 -21.33
C ILE A 25 15.29 16.46 -20.80
N LEU A 26 16.39 15.76 -20.53
CA LEU A 26 16.36 14.43 -19.94
C LEU A 26 15.70 14.43 -18.56
N GLY A 27 16.03 15.40 -17.70
CA GLY A 27 15.41 15.56 -16.40
C GLY A 27 13.89 15.81 -16.49
N PHE A 28 13.47 16.64 -17.45
CA PHE A 28 12.06 16.92 -17.69
C PHE A 28 11.31 15.68 -18.22
N VAL A 29 11.91 14.92 -19.13
CA VAL A 29 11.34 13.66 -19.68
C VAL A 29 11.20 12.62 -18.55
N LEU A 30 12.22 12.47 -17.71
CA LEU A 30 12.17 11.58 -16.56
C LEU A 30 11.07 12.00 -15.57
N LEU A 31 10.97 13.29 -15.26
CA LEU A 31 9.93 13.81 -14.37
C LEU A 31 8.53 13.55 -14.94
N ARG A 32 8.35 13.73 -16.25
CA ARG A 32 7.08 13.43 -16.94
C ARG A 32 6.77 11.94 -16.95
N ALA A 33 7.77 11.08 -17.20
CA ALA A 33 7.60 9.63 -17.15
C ALA A 33 7.21 9.16 -15.75
N VAL A 34 7.87 9.66 -14.70
CA VAL A 34 7.54 9.37 -13.30
C VAL A 34 6.13 9.85 -12.96
N SER A 35 5.76 11.07 -13.39
CA SER A 35 4.41 11.59 -13.18
C SER A 35 3.35 10.77 -13.92
N TYR A 36 3.63 10.34 -15.15
CA TYR A 36 2.73 9.50 -15.93
C TYR A 36 2.54 8.11 -15.28
N MET A 37 3.63 7.46 -14.86
CA MET A 37 3.57 6.19 -14.13
C MET A 37 2.85 6.33 -12.79
N ALA A 38 3.03 7.44 -12.08
CA ALA A 38 2.30 7.72 -10.84
C ALA A 38 0.78 7.86 -11.06
N ILE A 39 0.37 8.45 -12.19
CA ILE A 39 -1.05 8.59 -12.57
C ILE A 39 -1.63 7.23 -12.98
N GLN A 40 -0.85 6.41 -13.71
CA GLN A 40 -1.26 5.06 -14.11
C GLN A 40 -1.21 4.04 -12.95
N GLY A 41 -0.59 4.39 -11.83
CA GLY A 41 -0.45 3.51 -10.67
C GLY A 41 0.54 2.37 -10.86
N GLU A 42 1.37 2.43 -11.91
CA GLU A 42 2.40 1.44 -12.23
C GLU A 42 3.70 1.64 -11.43
N ILE A 43 3.90 2.78 -10.80
CA ILE A 43 4.93 2.86 -9.77
C ILE A 43 4.38 2.03 -8.61
N PRO A 44 5.07 0.96 -8.18
CA PRO A 44 4.81 0.44 -6.85
C PRO A 44 5.02 1.64 -5.94
N MET A 45 3.93 2.32 -5.59
CA MET A 45 3.98 3.33 -4.58
C MET A 45 4.67 2.63 -3.41
N ILE A 46 5.96 2.90 -3.24
CA ILE A 46 6.55 2.83 -1.91
C ILE A 46 5.47 3.48 -1.09
N ASN A 47 4.71 2.64 -0.37
CA ASN A 47 3.52 3.10 0.29
C ASN A 47 3.96 4.26 1.16
N SER A 48 3.84 5.47 0.67
CA SER A 48 4.13 6.69 1.43
C SER A 48 3.29 6.70 2.72
N PHE A 49 2.23 5.90 2.74
CA PHE A 49 1.44 5.59 3.91
C PHE A 49 2.20 4.77 4.97
N ASN A 50 3.07 3.84 4.59
CA ASN A 50 3.81 3.01 5.55
C ASN A 50 5.14 3.63 6.01
N LEU A 51 5.65 4.67 5.32
CA LEU A 51 6.89 5.32 5.72
C LEU A 51 6.75 6.13 7.04
N PHE A 52 5.53 6.49 7.42
CA PHE A 52 5.25 7.31 8.60
C PHE A 52 4.45 6.58 9.68
N ARG A 53 3.94 5.36 9.41
CA ARG A 53 3.23 4.58 10.41
C ARG A 53 4.25 3.90 11.33
N ARG A 54 4.02 4.03 12.63
CA ARG A 54 4.81 3.34 13.65
C ARG A 54 4.36 1.89 13.75
N GLU A 55 5.26 1.00 14.08
CA GLU A 55 4.87 -0.36 14.46
C GLU A 55 4.14 -0.31 15.80
N ALA A 56 3.07 -1.08 15.92
CA ALA A 56 2.30 -1.16 17.14
C ALA A 56 3.12 -1.83 18.26
N ASP A 57 2.91 -1.37 19.48
CA ASP A 57 3.52 -1.97 20.65
C ASP A 57 2.85 -3.32 20.96
N THR A 58 3.64 -4.38 21.01
CA THR A 58 3.21 -5.74 21.32
C THR A 58 3.52 -6.17 22.75
N SER A 59 4.12 -5.28 23.56
CA SER A 59 4.55 -5.59 24.94
C SER A 59 3.39 -5.84 25.90
N PHE A 60 2.20 -5.32 25.60
CA PHE A 60 0.98 -5.50 26.40
C PHE A 60 0.26 -6.84 26.15
N GLY A 61 0.80 -7.67 25.28
CA GLY A 61 0.20 -8.95 24.91
C GLY A 61 -0.44 -8.93 23.51
N TRP A 62 -0.59 -10.10 22.95
CA TRP A 62 -1.08 -10.30 21.58
C TRP A 62 -2.52 -9.80 21.34
N ASN A 63 -3.33 -9.74 22.37
CA ASN A 63 -4.75 -9.32 22.34
C ASN A 63 -4.96 -7.83 22.60
N LEU A 64 -3.91 -7.08 22.87
CA LEU A 64 -3.96 -5.64 23.15
C LEU A 64 -3.12 -4.81 22.16
N ILE A 65 -2.90 -5.33 20.97
CA ILE A 65 -2.16 -4.63 19.92
C ILE A 65 -3.06 -3.58 19.28
N LEU A 66 -2.74 -2.29 19.49
CA LEU A 66 -3.46 -1.19 18.89
C LEU A 66 -3.05 -1.00 17.42
N VAL A 67 -3.97 -1.20 16.52
CA VAL A 67 -3.78 -0.95 15.07
C VAL A 67 -4.78 0.10 14.60
N ASN A 68 -4.28 1.16 13.97
CA ASN A 68 -5.07 2.27 13.42
C ASN A 68 -4.31 2.98 12.29
N ASP A 69 -4.70 4.21 11.94
CA ASP A 69 -4.04 4.99 10.89
C ASP A 69 -2.58 5.37 11.24
N ASP A 70 -2.22 5.49 12.52
CA ASP A 70 -0.89 5.85 12.99
C ASP A 70 -0.01 4.63 13.29
N TYR A 71 -0.61 3.51 13.64
CA TYR A 71 0.08 2.28 14.06
C TYR A 71 -0.29 1.11 13.15
N CYS A 72 0.71 0.37 12.69
CA CYS A 72 0.53 -0.84 11.89
C CYS A 72 1.04 -2.07 12.65
N VAL A 73 0.53 -3.23 12.27
CA VAL A 73 1.07 -4.51 12.74
C VAL A 73 2.56 -4.60 12.41
N PRO A 74 3.43 -5.03 13.33
CA PRO A 74 4.86 -5.23 13.06
C PRO A 74 5.10 -6.15 11.86
N ARG A 75 6.15 -5.85 11.06
CA ARG A 75 6.42 -6.57 9.80
C ARG A 75 6.70 -8.06 9.98
N ASN A 76 7.23 -8.42 11.12
CA ASN A 76 7.58 -9.80 11.51
C ASN A 76 6.58 -10.41 12.49
N TYR A 77 5.37 -9.83 12.60
CA TYR A 77 4.34 -10.39 13.48
C TYR A 77 3.71 -11.61 12.82
N GLU A 78 3.98 -12.77 13.36
CA GLU A 78 3.45 -14.04 12.90
C GLU A 78 2.30 -14.49 13.79
N VAL A 79 1.29 -15.08 13.15
CA VAL A 79 0.10 -15.62 13.80
C VAL A 79 -0.04 -17.08 13.39
N GLU A 80 -0.11 -17.97 14.35
CA GLU A 80 -0.48 -19.37 14.09
C GLU A 80 -1.98 -19.43 13.81
N LEU A 81 -2.37 -20.05 12.71
CA LEU A 81 -3.74 -20.05 12.22
C LEU A 81 -4.37 -21.44 12.33
N THR A 82 -5.62 -21.49 12.79
CA THR A 82 -6.50 -22.65 12.74
C THR A 82 -7.52 -22.44 11.63
N GLU A 83 -7.63 -23.42 10.72
CA GLU A 83 -8.64 -23.41 9.67
C GLU A 83 -9.97 -23.97 10.19
N LEU A 84 -11.05 -23.27 9.92
CA LEU A 84 -12.42 -23.62 10.29
C LEU A 84 -13.06 -24.49 9.20
N SER A 85 -14.18 -25.11 9.53
CA SER A 85 -14.90 -26.01 8.60
C SER A 85 -15.42 -25.32 7.32
N ASN A 86 -15.56 -23.99 7.34
CA ASN A 86 -15.97 -23.20 6.19
C ASN A 86 -14.78 -22.61 5.39
N GLY A 87 -13.53 -23.00 5.71
CA GLY A 87 -12.32 -22.55 5.05
C GLY A 87 -11.74 -21.24 5.59
N GLU A 88 -12.45 -20.52 6.46
CA GLU A 88 -11.93 -19.34 7.12
C GLU A 88 -10.82 -19.70 8.12
N LYS A 89 -9.88 -18.80 8.35
CA LYS A 89 -8.78 -18.99 9.27
C LYS A 89 -8.84 -18.00 10.42
N VAL A 90 -8.55 -18.46 11.62
CA VAL A 90 -8.52 -17.63 12.82
C VAL A 90 -7.21 -17.85 13.59
N ASP A 91 -6.84 -16.87 14.40
CA ASP A 91 -5.71 -17.03 15.32
C ASP A 91 -5.97 -18.24 16.25
N SER A 92 -5.04 -19.20 16.26
CA SER A 92 -5.18 -20.44 17.04
C SER A 92 -5.40 -20.18 18.53
N ARG A 93 -4.94 -19.06 19.04
CA ARG A 93 -5.10 -18.65 20.46
C ARG A 93 -6.53 -18.35 20.84
N ILE A 94 -7.36 -17.89 19.91
CA ILE A 94 -8.78 -17.59 20.16
C ILE A 94 -9.68 -18.79 19.93
N TYR A 95 -9.21 -19.82 19.23
CA TYR A 95 -10.02 -20.93 18.75
C TYR A 95 -10.82 -21.64 19.86
N PRO A 96 -10.24 -21.96 21.05
CA PRO A 96 -11.00 -22.62 22.12
C PRO A 96 -12.21 -21.79 22.61
N GLN A 97 -12.03 -20.48 22.79
CA GLN A 97 -13.08 -19.59 23.26
C GLN A 97 -14.13 -19.33 22.16
N LEU A 98 -13.69 -19.24 20.89
CA LEU A 98 -14.57 -19.14 19.75
C LEU A 98 -15.46 -20.38 19.63
N GLN A 99 -14.89 -21.58 19.82
CA GLN A 99 -15.63 -22.82 19.81
C GLN A 99 -16.67 -22.87 20.94
N GLN A 100 -16.27 -22.49 22.16
CA GLN A 100 -17.18 -22.42 23.30
C GLN A 100 -18.35 -21.46 23.04
N MET A 101 -18.08 -20.27 22.48
CA MET A 101 -19.10 -19.31 22.09
C MET A 101 -20.09 -19.91 21.09
N PHE A 102 -19.62 -20.67 20.10
CA PHE A 102 -20.48 -21.35 19.13
C PHE A 102 -21.32 -22.46 19.75
N ASP A 103 -20.76 -23.19 20.70
CA ASP A 103 -21.47 -24.26 21.41
C ASP A 103 -22.58 -23.68 22.28
N ASP A 104 -22.30 -22.62 23.00
CA ASP A 104 -23.28 -21.90 23.84
C ASP A 104 -24.41 -21.33 22.98
N ALA A 105 -24.09 -20.68 21.87
CA ALA A 105 -25.08 -20.14 20.93
C ALA A 105 -26.00 -21.24 20.37
N ARG A 106 -25.44 -22.40 19.99
CA ARG A 106 -26.21 -23.54 19.52
C ARG A 106 -27.15 -24.10 20.61
N ALA A 107 -26.70 -24.10 21.84
CA ALA A 107 -27.56 -24.53 22.96
C ALA A 107 -28.78 -23.62 23.13
N GLU A 108 -28.69 -22.35 22.70
CA GLU A 108 -29.79 -21.39 22.69
C GLU A 108 -30.57 -21.39 21.35
N GLY A 109 -30.26 -22.30 20.43
CA GLY A 109 -30.92 -22.40 19.11
C GLY A 109 -30.42 -21.39 18.07
N LEU A 110 -29.25 -20.77 18.27
CA LEU A 110 -28.63 -19.85 17.34
C LEU A 110 -27.52 -20.54 16.55
N GLU A 111 -27.49 -20.33 15.24
CA GLU A 111 -26.42 -20.82 14.37
C GLU A 111 -25.49 -19.66 14.00
N LEU A 112 -24.29 -19.69 14.53
CA LEU A 112 -23.24 -18.69 14.21
C LEU A 112 -22.22 -19.30 13.25
N PHE A 113 -21.64 -18.44 12.42
CA PHE A 113 -20.51 -18.78 11.58
C PHE A 113 -19.52 -17.61 11.46
N VAL A 114 -18.26 -17.91 11.23
CA VAL A 114 -17.26 -16.90 10.93
C VAL A 114 -17.42 -16.51 9.46
N ARG A 115 -17.87 -15.30 9.21
CA ARG A 115 -18.02 -14.76 7.85
C ARG A 115 -16.68 -14.38 7.23
N GLU A 116 -15.80 -13.81 8.04
CA GLU A 116 -14.47 -13.36 7.64
C GLU A 116 -13.51 -13.60 8.80
N GLY A 117 -12.42 -14.30 8.51
CA GLY A 117 -11.37 -14.61 9.45
C GLY A 117 -10.12 -13.75 9.27
N TYR A 118 -8.96 -14.38 9.41
CA TYR A 118 -7.67 -13.73 9.23
C TYR A 118 -7.47 -13.29 7.78
N ARG A 119 -7.01 -12.05 7.61
CA ARG A 119 -6.64 -11.50 6.30
C ARG A 119 -5.14 -11.25 6.24
N THR A 120 -4.51 -11.73 5.18
CA THR A 120 -3.14 -11.35 4.86
C THR A 120 -3.05 -9.91 4.39
N THR A 121 -1.85 -9.37 4.37
CA THR A 121 -1.60 -8.04 3.75
C THR A 121 -1.98 -8.02 2.27
N GLN A 122 -1.86 -9.16 1.58
CA GLN A 122 -2.25 -9.25 0.16
C GLN A 122 -3.76 -9.22 0.01
N ASP A 123 -4.51 -10.00 0.79
CA ASP A 123 -5.97 -9.99 0.77
C ASP A 123 -6.53 -8.58 1.02
N GLN A 124 -5.95 -7.88 1.98
CA GLN A 124 -6.36 -6.49 2.28
C GLN A 124 -6.09 -5.53 1.12
N LYS A 125 -4.98 -5.71 0.38
CA LYS A 125 -4.70 -4.91 -0.83
C LYS A 125 -5.69 -5.22 -1.95
N ASP A 126 -6.03 -6.48 -2.13
CA ASP A 126 -6.94 -6.91 -3.19
C ASP A 126 -8.35 -6.37 -2.93
N ILE A 127 -8.86 -6.49 -1.72
CA ILE A 127 -10.13 -5.86 -1.29
C ILE A 127 -10.12 -4.34 -1.50
N MET A 128 -9.01 -3.68 -1.16
CA MET A 128 -8.88 -2.24 -1.37
C MET A 128 -8.90 -1.87 -2.85
N ASN A 129 -8.23 -2.66 -3.70
CA ASN A 129 -8.21 -2.43 -5.15
C ASN A 129 -9.58 -2.66 -5.77
N GLU A 130 -10.30 -3.71 -5.37
CA GLU A 130 -11.67 -3.98 -5.81
C GLU A 130 -12.61 -2.83 -5.45
N ARG A 131 -12.53 -2.31 -4.22
CA ARG A 131 -13.34 -1.14 -3.82
C ARG A 131 -13.00 0.10 -4.61
N ILE A 132 -11.73 0.36 -4.86
CA ILE A 132 -11.31 1.49 -5.70
C ILE A 132 -11.89 1.33 -7.11
N GLN A 133 -11.84 0.14 -7.68
CA GLN A 133 -12.40 -0.12 -9.00
C GLN A 133 -13.92 0.10 -9.00
N GLN A 134 -14.63 -0.41 -8.01
CA GLN A 134 -16.07 -0.20 -7.87
C GLN A 134 -16.45 1.29 -7.88
N TYR A 135 -15.77 2.12 -7.08
CA TYR A 135 -16.02 3.56 -7.07
C TYR A 135 -15.66 4.24 -8.41
N GLN A 136 -14.63 3.75 -9.11
CA GLN A 136 -14.31 4.25 -10.44
C GLN A 136 -15.42 3.91 -11.46
N ASP A 137 -15.99 2.74 -11.39
CA ASP A 137 -17.13 2.30 -12.22
C ASP A 137 -18.39 3.12 -11.92
N GLU A 138 -18.55 3.61 -10.69
CA GLU A 138 -19.58 4.57 -10.28
C GLU A 138 -19.30 6.01 -10.76
N GLY A 139 -18.16 6.27 -11.41
CA GLY A 139 -17.81 7.55 -12.01
C GLY A 139 -16.89 8.45 -11.18
N TYR A 140 -16.40 7.99 -10.02
CA TYR A 140 -15.45 8.75 -9.23
C TYR A 140 -14.05 8.72 -9.88
N SER A 141 -13.32 9.81 -9.75
CA SER A 141 -11.90 9.80 -10.12
C SER A 141 -11.12 8.82 -9.23
N ARG A 142 -10.01 8.26 -9.73
CA ARG A 142 -9.16 7.34 -8.92
C ARG A 142 -8.73 7.92 -7.57
N GLY A 143 -8.50 9.23 -7.51
CA GLY A 143 -8.12 9.92 -6.26
C GLY A 143 -9.26 9.96 -5.23
N GLU A 144 -10.49 10.21 -5.68
CA GLU A 144 -11.70 10.17 -4.85
C GLU A 144 -12.04 8.74 -4.45
N ALA A 145 -12.06 7.81 -5.42
CA ALA A 145 -12.28 6.39 -5.18
C ALA A 145 -11.34 5.83 -4.09
N LYS A 146 -10.06 6.21 -4.13
CA LYS A 146 -9.08 5.81 -3.12
C LYS A 146 -9.33 6.40 -1.73
N LYS A 147 -9.96 7.57 -1.63
CA LYS A 147 -10.38 8.16 -0.35
C LYS A 147 -11.63 7.50 0.20
N LEU A 148 -12.56 7.14 -0.67
CA LEU A 148 -13.82 6.48 -0.30
C LEU A 148 -13.62 5.01 0.08
N ALA A 149 -12.61 4.35 -0.48
CA ALA A 149 -12.28 2.95 -0.22
C ALA A 149 -11.52 2.71 1.10
N LYS A 150 -11.08 3.76 1.80
CA LYS A 150 -10.42 3.68 3.11
C LYS A 150 -11.45 3.51 4.21
#